data_309ae7ba1f5abbf815775f86774583ca
#
_entry.id   309ae7ba1f5abbf815775f86774583ca
#
_cell.length_a   1.000
_cell.length_b   1.000
_cell.length_c   1.000
_cell.angle_alpha   90.00
_cell.angle_beta   90.00
_cell.angle_gamma   90.00
#
_symmetry.space_group_name_H-M   'P 1'
#
loop_
_entity.id
_entity.type
_entity.pdbx_description
1 polymer ?
#
loop_
_entity_poly.entity_id
_entity_poly.type
_entity_poly.pdbx_seq_one_letter_code
_entity_poly.pdbx_strand_id
1 'polypeptide(L)' 'MENIRIEKIDNMGRGICYIDNKITFVPNTLPGELVNINITKESKKYNEGIVTK' A
#
# COMPACT_ATOMS: atom_id res chain seq x y z
N MET A 1 -5.06 5.02 7.64
CA MET A 1 -3.60 5.26 7.61
C MET A 1 -3.31 6.43 6.69
N GLU A 2 -2.55 7.37 7.17
CA GLU A 2 -2.35 8.63 6.46
C GLU A 2 -0.90 8.81 6.09
N ASN A 3 -0.70 9.50 4.97
CA ASN A 3 0.64 9.89 4.52
C ASN A 3 1.57 8.71 4.34
N ILE A 4 1.05 7.67 3.73
CA ILE A 4 1.84 6.48 3.44
C ILE A 4 2.54 6.69 2.10
N ARG A 5 3.85 6.49 2.08
CA ARG A 5 4.61 6.63 0.84
C ARG A 5 4.60 5.31 0.09
N ILE A 6 4.24 5.37 -1.19
CA ILE A 6 4.32 4.22 -2.07
C ILE A 6 5.75 4.12 -2.56
N GLU A 7 6.39 2.98 -2.36
CA GLU A 7 7.82 2.85 -2.62
C GLU A 7 8.12 2.28 -3.99
N LYS A 8 7.28 1.36 -4.46
CA LYS A 8 7.50 0.75 -5.77
C LYS A 8 6.20 0.11 -6.24
N ILE A 9 6.24 -0.47 -7.43
CA ILE A 9 5.08 -1.15 -8.02
C ILE A 9 5.48 -2.59 -8.29
N ASP A 10 4.56 -3.52 -8.03
CA ASP A 10 4.82 -4.93 -8.30
C ASP A 10 4.44 -5.29 -9.73
N ASN A 11 4.58 -6.56 -10.09
CA ASN A 11 4.33 -7.03 -11.44
C ASN A 11 2.88 -6.87 -11.87
N MET A 12 1.98 -6.75 -10.94
CA MET A 12 0.56 -6.62 -11.23
C MET A 12 0.11 -5.17 -11.23
N GLY A 13 1.04 -4.24 -11.10
CA GLY A 13 0.69 -2.83 -11.12
C GLY A 13 0.20 -2.29 -9.80
N ARG A 14 0.36 -3.04 -8.73
CA ARG A 14 -0.05 -2.56 -7.41
C ARG A 14 1.09 -1.82 -6.75
N GLY A 15 0.76 -0.72 -6.08
CA GLY A 15 1.76 -0.03 -5.29
C GLY A 15 2.14 -0.86 -4.08
N ILE A 16 3.37 -0.70 -3.64
CA ILE A 16 3.88 -1.41 -2.47
C ILE A 16 4.36 -0.39 -1.45
N CYS A 17 3.92 -0.57 -0.22
CA CYS A 17 4.41 0.20 0.90
C CYS A 17 4.60 -0.74 2.08
N TYR A 18 5.17 -0.22 3.15
CA TYR A 18 5.42 -1.02 4.35
C TYR A 18 4.77 -0.33 5.54
N ILE A 19 3.98 -1.09 6.27
CA ILE A 19 3.31 -0.62 7.47
C ILE A 19 3.73 -1.53 8.59
N ASP A 20 4.41 -0.99 9.59
CA ASP A 20 4.95 -1.77 10.71
C ASP A 20 5.82 -2.92 10.20
N ASN A 21 6.65 -2.61 9.20
CA ASN A 21 7.56 -3.57 8.58
C ASN A 21 6.86 -4.70 7.85
N LYS A 22 5.62 -4.49 7.50
CA LYS A 22 4.82 -5.50 6.80
C LYS A 22 4.48 -4.99 5.43
N ILE A 23 4.75 -5.80 4.42
CA ILE A 23 4.49 -5.39 3.04
C ILE A 23 2.98 -5.21 2.83
N THR A 24 2.62 -4.14 2.15
CA THR A 24 1.23 -3.79 1.94
C THR A 24 1.03 -3.43 0.46
N PHE A 25 0.03 -4.03 -0.15
CA PHE A 25 -0.28 -3.81 -1.57
C PHE A 25 -1.46 -2.87 -1.69
N VAL A 26 -1.29 -1.83 -2.51
CA VAL A 26 -2.31 -0.80 -2.68
C VAL A 26 -2.47 -0.53 -4.18
N PRO A 27 -3.57 -0.95 -4.79
CA PRO A 27 -3.74 -0.74 -6.24
C PRO A 27 -3.93 0.74 -6.57
N ASN A 28 -3.70 1.06 -7.83
CA ASN A 28 -3.96 2.40 -8.37
C ASN A 28 -3.10 3.47 -7.73
N THR A 29 -1.85 3.14 -7.43
CA THR A 29 -0.91 4.10 -6.89
C THR A 29 0.37 4.08 -7.70
N LEU A 30 1.18 5.12 -7.55
CA LEU A 30 2.45 5.25 -8.24
C LEU A 30 3.57 5.44 -7.24
N PRO A 31 4.78 5.01 -7.59
CA PRO A 31 5.92 5.20 -6.69
C PRO A 31 6.12 6.67 -6.36
N GLY A 32 6.40 6.94 -5.13
CA GLY A 32 6.64 8.30 -4.67
C GLY A 32 5.42 9.05 -4.19
N GLU A 33 4.23 8.50 -4.43
CA GLU A 33 3.02 9.15 -3.94
C GLU A 33 2.88 9.02 -2.44
N LEU A 34 2.31 10.03 -1.83
CA LEU A 34 1.87 9.97 -0.44
C LEU A 34 0.36 9.85 -0.47
N VAL A 35 -0.15 8.80 0.12
CA VAL A 35 -1.58 8.50 0.05
C VAL A 35 -2.12 8.13 1.42
N ASN A 36 -3.41 8.28 1.56
CA ASN A 36 -4.12 7.75 2.71
C ASN A 36 -4.75 6.45 2.28
N ILE A 37 -4.65 5.43 3.10
CA ILE A 37 -5.16 4.12 2.74
C ILE A 37 -6.00 3.54 3.85
N ASN A 38 -6.87 2.62 3.45
CA ASN A 38 -7.66 1.82 4.36
C ASN A 38 -7.28 0.37 4.14
N ILE A 39 -6.92 -0.33 5.20
CA ILE A 39 -6.54 -1.74 5.10
C ILE A 39 -7.81 -2.56 4.92
N THR A 40 -7.85 -3.31 3.82
CA THR A 40 -9.02 -4.12 3.50
C THR A 40 -8.81 -5.61 3.81
N LYS A 41 -7.55 -6.03 3.90
CA LYS A 41 -7.24 -7.41 4.23
C LYS A 41 -5.92 -7.46 4.98
N GLU A 42 -5.89 -8.25 6.02
CA GLU A 42 -4.70 -8.41 6.83
C GLU A 42 -4.35 -9.87 6.92
N SER A 43 -3.13 -10.21 6.51
CA SER A 43 -2.61 -11.56 6.62
C SER A 43 -1.37 -11.55 7.49
N LYS A 44 -0.84 -12.70 7.80
CA LYS A 44 0.38 -12.76 8.60
C LYS A 44 1.57 -12.13 7.90
N LYS A 45 1.62 -12.28 6.57
CA LYS A 45 2.81 -11.86 5.81
C LYS A 45 2.62 -10.57 5.06
N TYR A 46 1.37 -10.15 4.82
CA TYR A 46 1.13 -8.95 4.03
C TYR A 46 -0.24 -8.36 4.36
N ASN A 47 -0.42 -7.13 3.96
CA ASN A 47 -1.72 -6.48 4.00
C ASN A 47 -2.14 -6.09 2.60
N GLU A 48 -3.43 -5.85 2.42
CA GLU A 48 -3.96 -5.21 1.23
C GLU A 48 -4.77 -4.00 1.66
N GLY A 49 -4.67 -2.95 0.87
CA GLY A 49 -5.39 -1.73 1.19
C GLY A 49 -5.85 -1.01 -0.05
N ILE A 50 -6.65 0.00 0.14
CA ILE A 50 -7.11 0.86 -0.94
C ILE A 50 -6.89 2.31 -0.55
N VAL A 51 -6.73 3.15 -1.58
CA VAL A 51 -6.59 4.59 -1.35
C VAL A 51 -7.92 5.14 -0.88
N THR A 52 -7.88 6.00 0.15
CA THR A 52 -9.07 6.68 0.62
C THR A 52 -8.86 8.13 0.33
N LYS A 53 -8.71 8.79 -0.27
CA LYS A 53 -8.58 10.20 -0.52
C LYS A 53 -7.99 10.99 0.66
#